data_fd1a8ed08d22582164d6301932716d55
#
_entry.id   fd1a8ed08d22582164d6301932716d55
#
_cell.length_a   1.000
_cell.length_b   1.000
_cell.length_c   1.000
_cell.angle_alpha   90.00
_cell.angle_beta   90.00
_cell.angle_gamma   90.00
#
_symmetry.space_group_name_H-M   'P 1'
#
loop_
_entity.id
_entity.type
_entity.pdbx_description
1 polymer ?
#
loop_
_entity_poly.entity_id
_entity_poly.type
_entity_poly.pdbx_seq_one_letter_code
_entity_poly.pdbx_strand_id
1 'polypeptide(L)'
;MTSIGILDYGVGNVNSLNRSFKSIGFRSITSANKDILSQSDVLVLPGVGSFPYAMTSLKKSKLDKYIINQAKIKKPIIGICLGMQLLTNSSDENGVHKGLG
;
A
#
# COMPACT_ATOMS: atom_id res chain seq x y z
N MET A 1 18.91 10.00 -2.94
CA MET A 1 17.77 9.64 -3.81
C MET A 1 16.67 9.00 -2.97
N THR A 2 15.45 9.49 -3.13
CA THR A 2 14.30 8.93 -2.41
C THR A 2 13.97 7.53 -2.90
N SER A 3 13.81 6.60 -1.98
CA SER A 3 13.43 5.24 -2.32
C SER A 3 11.95 4.99 -2.03
N ILE A 4 11.31 4.25 -2.94
CA ILE A 4 9.89 3.94 -2.90
C ILE A 4 9.73 2.44 -2.66
N GLY A 5 8.93 2.07 -1.66
CA GLY A 5 8.55 0.70 -1.41
C GLY A 5 7.07 0.49 -1.72
N ILE A 6 6.77 -0.29 -2.75
CA ILE A 6 5.39 -0.57 -3.16
C ILE A 6 4.97 -1.89 -2.51
N LEU A 7 3.89 -1.85 -1.73
CA LEU A 7 3.38 -3.04 -1.07
C LEU A 7 2.74 -3.98 -2.09
N ASP A 8 3.27 -5.18 -2.18
CA ASP A 8 2.74 -6.23 -3.05
C ASP A 8 1.96 -7.22 -2.20
N TYR A 9 0.66 -7.01 -2.10
CA TYR A 9 -0.23 -7.86 -1.32
C TYR A 9 -1.25 -8.59 -2.21
N GLY A 10 -0.95 -8.68 -3.50
CA GLY A 10 -1.78 -9.40 -4.46
C GLY A 10 -2.87 -8.56 -5.13
N VAL A 11 -2.93 -7.27 -4.83
CA VAL A 11 -3.94 -6.36 -5.38
C VAL A 11 -3.25 -5.12 -5.93
N GLY A 12 -3.62 -4.73 -7.15
CA GLY A 12 -3.06 -3.58 -7.82
C GLY A 12 -2.04 -3.95 -8.88
N ASN A 13 -1.73 -3.00 -9.74
CA ASN A 13 -0.76 -3.17 -10.81
C ASN A 13 0.61 -2.67 -10.34
N VAL A 14 1.25 -3.47 -9.51
CA VAL A 14 2.52 -3.06 -8.87
C VAL A 14 3.65 -2.92 -9.88
N ASN A 15 3.67 -3.72 -10.94
CA ASN A 15 4.74 -3.65 -11.93
C ASN A 15 4.70 -2.34 -12.71
N SER A 16 3.50 -1.88 -13.10
CA SER A 16 3.34 -0.60 -13.78
C SER A 16 3.75 0.56 -12.89
N LEU A 17 3.33 0.54 -11.62
CA LEU A 17 3.74 1.56 -10.66
C LEU A 17 5.24 1.59 -10.47
N ASN A 18 5.85 0.42 -10.32
CA ASN A 18 7.30 0.32 -10.14
C ASN A 18 8.04 0.95 -11.32
N ARG A 19 7.63 0.63 -12.55
CA ARG A 19 8.23 1.20 -13.76
C ARG A 19 8.03 2.71 -13.82
N SER A 20 6.85 3.20 -13.44
CA SER A 20 6.56 4.63 -13.46
C SER A 20 7.47 5.40 -12.50
N PHE A 21 7.62 4.91 -11.27
CA PHE A 21 8.51 5.56 -10.31
C PHE A 21 9.96 5.56 -10.79
N LYS A 22 10.43 4.45 -11.35
CA LYS A 22 11.79 4.36 -11.88
C LYS A 22 12.00 5.32 -13.05
N SER A 23 11.00 5.47 -13.92
CA SER A 23 11.12 6.34 -15.10
C SER A 23 11.29 7.81 -14.76
N ILE A 24 10.80 8.24 -13.60
CA ILE A 24 10.95 9.63 -13.15
C ILE A 24 12.10 9.81 -12.15
N GLY A 25 12.97 8.81 -12.02
CA GLY A 25 14.22 8.95 -11.30
C GLY A 25 14.25 8.43 -9.88
N PHE A 26 13.19 7.77 -9.39
CA PHE A 26 13.20 7.19 -8.06
C PHE A 26 13.77 5.78 -8.05
N ARG A 27 14.36 5.38 -6.93
CA ARG A 27 14.55 3.97 -6.65
C ARG A 27 13.20 3.40 -6.24
N SER A 28 12.80 2.28 -6.85
CA SER A 28 11.50 1.70 -6.56
C SER A 28 11.60 0.18 -6.52
N ILE A 29 11.01 -0.42 -5.51
CA ILE A 29 10.92 -1.87 -5.35
C ILE A 29 9.50 -2.25 -5.02
N THR A 30 9.13 -3.47 -5.36
CA THR A 30 7.87 -4.07 -4.93
C THR A 30 8.17 -5.24 -4.01
N SER A 31 7.47 -5.34 -2.89
CA SER A 31 7.71 -6.44 -1.95
C SER A 31 6.54 -6.62 -1.00
N ALA A 32 6.37 -7.83 -0.52
CA ALA A 32 5.52 -8.14 0.63
C ALA A 32 6.37 -8.35 1.90
N ASN A 33 7.69 -8.26 1.78
CA ASN A 33 8.61 -8.46 2.90
C ASN A 33 8.76 -7.17 3.69
N LYS A 34 8.41 -7.21 4.97
CA LYS A 34 8.42 -6.04 5.84
C LYS A 34 9.80 -5.44 6.01
N ASP A 35 10.83 -6.27 6.08
CA ASP A 35 12.21 -5.78 6.26
C ASP A 35 12.67 -5.01 5.04
N ILE A 36 12.35 -5.50 3.84
CA ILE A 36 12.68 -4.82 2.59
C ILE A 36 11.93 -3.50 2.50
N LEU A 37 10.63 -3.50 2.79
CA LEU A 37 9.80 -2.30 2.75
C LEU A 37 10.26 -1.24 3.75
N SER A 38 10.74 -1.67 4.92
CA SER A 38 11.18 -0.75 5.97
C SER A 38 12.43 0.03 5.58
N GLN A 39 13.19 -0.43 4.60
CA GLN A 39 14.36 0.29 4.09
C GLN A 39 13.99 1.43 3.14
N SER A 40 12.73 1.51 2.73
CA SER A 40 12.26 2.56 1.83
C SER A 40 11.98 3.86 2.57
N ASP A 41 12.13 4.99 1.89
CA ASP A 41 11.81 6.30 2.46
C ASP A 41 10.30 6.56 2.47
N VAL A 42 9.61 6.05 1.46
CA VAL A 42 8.17 6.23 1.27
C VAL A 42 7.55 4.88 0.93
N LEU A 43 6.40 4.59 1.54
CA LEU A 43 5.61 3.41 1.21
C LEU A 43 4.45 3.79 0.30
N VAL A 44 4.18 2.94 -0.69
CA VAL A 44 3.04 3.12 -1.59
C VAL A 44 2.08 1.96 -1.41
N LEU A 45 0.82 2.29 -1.12
CA LEU A 45 -0.25 1.31 -0.98
C LEU A 45 -1.13 1.36 -2.24
N PRO A 46 -0.93 0.45 -3.19
CA PRO A 46 -1.78 0.40 -4.38
C PRO A 46 -3.08 -0.35 -4.08
N GLY A 47 -4.06 -0.20 -4.95
CA GLY A 47 -5.28 -0.97 -4.86
C GLY A 47 -6.16 -0.77 -6.08
N VAL A 48 -6.74 -1.87 -6.55
CA VAL A 48 -7.75 -1.87 -7.63
C VAL A 48 -8.81 -2.89 -7.26
N GLY A 49 -10.01 -2.77 -7.86
CA GLY A 49 -11.09 -3.68 -7.59
C GLY A 49 -11.90 -3.27 -6.37
N SER A 50 -12.47 -4.23 -5.65
CA SER A 50 -13.35 -3.92 -4.53
C SER A 50 -12.58 -3.70 -3.24
N PHE A 51 -13.09 -2.79 -2.43
CA PHE A 51 -12.53 -2.47 -1.11
C PHE A 51 -12.49 -3.71 -0.19
N PRO A 52 -13.57 -4.51 -0.05
CA PRO A 52 -13.52 -5.68 0.83
C PRO A 52 -12.48 -6.70 0.42
N TYR A 53 -12.33 -6.94 -0.89
CA TYR A 53 -11.33 -7.88 -1.39
C TYR A 53 -9.91 -7.40 -1.06
N ALA A 54 -9.64 -6.11 -1.29
CA ALA A 54 -8.33 -5.54 -1.00
C ALA A 54 -8.01 -5.61 0.49
N MET A 55 -8.97 -5.28 1.36
CA MET A 55 -8.77 -5.38 2.80
C MET A 55 -8.51 -6.81 3.24
N THR A 56 -9.23 -7.78 2.68
CA THR A 56 -9.00 -9.20 2.96
C THR A 56 -7.60 -9.63 2.56
N SER A 57 -7.15 -9.25 1.36
CA SER A 57 -5.82 -9.57 0.86
C SER A 57 -4.73 -8.95 1.73
N LEU A 58 -4.93 -7.70 2.14
CA LEU A 58 -3.99 -6.98 2.99
C LEU A 58 -3.85 -7.67 4.35
N LYS A 59 -4.96 -8.10 4.94
CA LYS A 59 -4.95 -8.83 6.22
C LYS A 59 -4.29 -10.19 6.10
N LYS A 60 -4.54 -10.93 5.01
CA LYS A 60 -3.92 -12.24 4.77
C LYS A 60 -2.40 -12.13 4.68
N SER A 61 -1.90 -11.06 4.06
CA SER A 61 -0.45 -10.84 3.94
C SER A 61 0.16 -10.28 5.23
N LYS A 62 -0.68 -9.95 6.23
CA LYS A 62 -0.29 -9.34 7.50
C LYS A 62 0.35 -7.95 7.34
N LEU A 63 0.09 -7.30 6.22
CA LEU A 63 0.62 -5.96 5.96
C LEU A 63 -0.29 -4.85 6.51
N ASP A 64 -1.53 -5.16 6.89
CA ASP A 64 -2.45 -4.19 7.48
C ASP A 64 -1.87 -3.56 8.76
N LYS A 65 -1.40 -4.39 9.68
CA LYS A 65 -0.77 -3.92 10.92
C LYS A 65 0.55 -3.24 10.66
N TYR A 66 1.31 -3.73 9.67
CA TYR A 66 2.57 -3.12 9.30
C TYR A 66 2.38 -1.68 8.85
N ILE A 67 1.39 -1.42 7.99
CA ILE A 67 1.10 -0.06 7.51
C ILE A 67 0.72 0.85 8.67
N ILE A 68 -0.15 0.37 9.56
CA ILE A 68 -0.58 1.14 10.73
C ILE A 68 0.62 1.50 11.60
N ASN A 69 1.51 0.56 11.84
CA ASN A 69 2.70 0.80 12.65
C ASN A 69 3.66 1.78 11.97
N GLN A 70 3.84 1.67 10.65
CA GLN A 70 4.71 2.61 9.92
C GLN A 70 4.13 4.02 9.94
N ALA A 71 2.81 4.17 9.87
CA ALA A 71 2.16 5.46 9.97
C ALA A 71 2.39 6.08 11.36
N LYS A 72 2.35 5.26 12.42
CA LYS A 72 2.60 5.74 13.79
C LYS A 72 4.00 6.27 13.99
N ILE A 73 4.99 5.72 13.31
CA ILE A 73 6.37 6.22 13.35
C ILE A 73 6.62 7.29 12.28
N LYS A 74 5.55 7.80 11.68
CA LYS A 74 5.56 8.93 10.74
C LYS A 74 6.27 8.64 9.41
N LYS A 75 6.32 7.38 8.99
CA LYS A 75 6.80 7.07 7.65
C LYS A 75 5.76 7.56 6.62
N PRO A 76 6.17 8.29 5.58
CA PRO A 76 5.22 8.73 4.56
C PRO A 76 4.58 7.54 3.83
N ILE A 77 3.27 7.56 3.70
CA ILE A 77 2.49 6.52 3.03
C ILE A 77 1.57 7.17 2.01
N ILE A 78 1.64 6.71 0.77
CA ILE A 78 0.82 7.22 -0.32
C ILE A 78 -0.15 6.11 -0.75
N GLY A 79 -1.46 6.40 -0.67
CA GLY A 79 -2.48 5.51 -1.23
C GLY A 79 -2.79 5.89 -2.67
N ILE A 80 -2.82 4.90 -3.56
CA ILE A 80 -3.10 5.11 -4.98
C ILE A 80 -4.35 4.33 -5.37
N CYS A 81 -5.28 4.98 -6.06
CA CYS A 81 -6.57 4.40 -6.45
C CYS A 81 -7.30 3.88 -5.20
N LEU A 82 -7.69 2.61 -5.19
CA LEU A 82 -8.34 2.00 -4.04
C LEU A 82 -7.49 2.07 -2.76
N GLY A 83 -6.17 2.19 -2.90
CA GLY A 83 -5.27 2.36 -1.76
C GLY A 83 -5.61 3.56 -0.90
N MET A 84 -6.10 4.65 -1.49
CA MET A 84 -6.56 5.81 -0.72
C MET A 84 -7.72 5.44 0.21
N GLN A 85 -8.67 4.65 -0.27
CA GLN A 85 -9.81 4.22 0.55
C GLN A 85 -9.37 3.26 1.66
N LEU A 86 -8.37 2.42 1.40
CA LEU A 86 -7.86 1.48 2.40
C LEU A 86 -7.25 2.22 3.60
N LEU A 87 -6.73 3.41 3.39
CA LEU A 87 -6.15 4.22 4.47
C LEU A 87 -7.21 4.91 5.33
N THR A 88 -8.46 4.93 4.88
CA THR A 88 -9.56 5.55 5.65
C THR A 88 -10.15 4.58 6.67
N ASN A 89 -11.10 5.07 7.47
CA ASN A 89 -11.75 4.24 8.48
C ASN A 89 -12.72 3.23 7.90
N SER A 90 -13.42 3.60 6.81
CA SER A 90 -14.44 2.74 6.23
C SER A 90 -14.74 3.13 4.80
N SER A 91 -15.44 2.24 4.09
CA SER A 91 -15.97 2.50 2.77
C SER A 91 -17.41 1.97 2.71
N ASP A 92 -18.26 2.62 1.94
CA ASP A 92 -19.63 2.17 1.70
C ASP A 92 -19.81 1.43 0.38
N GLU A 93 -18.73 1.11 -0.31
CA GLU A 93 -18.74 0.28 -1.50
C GLU A 93 -19.23 -1.14 -1.14
N ASN A 94 -20.31 -1.61 -1.77
CA ASN A 94 -20.90 -2.94 -1.49
C ASN A 94 -21.30 -3.11 -0.01
N GLY A 95 -21.75 -2.03 0.65
CA GLY A 95 -22.02 -1.98 2.08
C GLY A 95 -20.93 -1.22 2.82
N VAL A 96 -21.09 -1.12 4.13
CA VAL A 96 -20.10 -0.40 4.96
C VAL A 96 -19.01 -1.37 5.39
N HIS A 97 -17.77 -1.07 5.06
CA HIS A 97 -16.60 -1.89 5.39
C HIS A 97 -15.54 -1.06 6.09
N LYS A 98 -14.93 -1.62 7.12
CA LYS A 98 -13.92 -0.93 7.90
C LYS A 98 -12.56 -0.98 7.18
N GLY A 99 -11.90 0.17 7.04
CA GLY A 99 -10.55 0.29 6.51
C GLY A 99 -9.49 0.30 7.60
N LEU A 100 -8.36 0.92 7.30
CA LEU A 100 -7.21 0.94 8.21
C LEU A 100 -7.27 2.09 9.24
N GLY A 101 -7.97 3.12 8.90
CA GLY A 101 -8.07 4.28 9.78
C GLY A 101 -7.06 5.40 9.51
#